data_2c401a4ff4736abf41599832fc87dd65
#
_entry.id   2c401a4ff4736abf41599832fc87dd65
#
_cell.length_a   1.000
_cell.length_b   1.000
_cell.length_c   1.000
_cell.angle_alpha   90.00
_cell.angle_beta   90.00
_cell.angle_gamma   90.00
#
_symmetry.space_group_name_H-M   'P 1'
#
loop_
_entity.id
_entity.type
_entity.pdbx_description
1 polymer ?
#
loop_
_entity_poly.entity_id
_entity_poly.type
_entity_poly.pdbx_seq_one_letter_code
_entity_poly.pdbx_strand_id
1 'polypeptide(L)'
;KLKRSSATLWLLWTVNAQGEVWLHKRAARGIWAGLFCLPVFEREDDLQAACPGHASAQYLEAFKHVLTHRDLHLHPVRVQWSEPQLPDGEGRWVAAHEWPRLGLPAPIRSLLEGHKG
;
A
#
# COMPACT_ATOMS: atom_id res chain seq x y z
N LYS A 1 25.15 18.45 -10.61
CA LYS A 1 23.74 18.78 -10.79
C LYS A 1 22.89 17.56 -10.66
N LEU A 2 22.06 17.54 -9.65
CA LEU A 2 21.26 16.37 -9.36
C LEU A 2 20.08 16.28 -10.34
N LYS A 3 19.95 15.13 -10.96
CA LYS A 3 18.78 14.84 -11.78
C LYS A 3 17.67 14.33 -10.87
N ARG A 4 16.47 14.82 -11.13
CA ARG A 4 15.29 14.31 -10.47
C ARG A 4 14.91 12.98 -11.11
N SER A 5 14.73 11.96 -10.29
CA SER A 5 14.30 10.65 -10.78
C SER A 5 12.81 10.45 -10.53
N SER A 6 12.24 9.48 -11.19
CA SER A 6 10.85 9.09 -10.95
C SER A 6 10.75 7.58 -10.89
N ALA A 7 9.75 7.11 -10.16
CA ALA A 7 9.48 5.68 -10.03
C ALA A 7 7.97 5.47 -9.97
N THR A 8 7.53 4.35 -10.52
CA THR A 8 6.14 3.92 -10.44
C THR A 8 6.04 2.80 -9.42
N LEU A 9 5.13 2.92 -8.48
CA LEU A 9 4.92 1.93 -7.45
C LEU A 9 3.45 1.53 -7.40
N TRP A 10 3.20 0.25 -7.22
CA TRP A 10 1.86 -0.32 -7.09
C TRP A 10 1.63 -0.66 -5.63
N LEU A 11 0.51 -0.18 -5.09
CA LEU A 11 0.17 -0.37 -3.68
C LEU A 11 -0.99 -1.34 -3.56
N LEU A 12 -0.80 -2.41 -2.80
CA LEU A 12 -1.85 -3.39 -2.58
C LEU A 12 -2.59 -3.08 -1.29
N TRP A 13 -3.83 -2.65 -1.43
CA TRP A 13 -4.68 -2.30 -0.29
C TRP A 13 -5.74 -3.38 -0.12
N THR A 14 -5.44 -4.37 0.73
CA THR A 14 -6.39 -5.45 1.02
C THR A 14 -7.20 -5.10 2.26
N VAL A 15 -8.49 -5.37 2.18
CA VAL A 15 -9.44 -5.11 3.27
C VAL A 15 -10.22 -6.40 3.52
N ASN A 16 -10.29 -6.83 4.77
CA ASN A 16 -11.07 -8.03 5.12
C ASN A 16 -12.51 -7.67 5.51
N ALA A 17 -13.28 -8.68 5.89
CA ALA A 17 -14.70 -8.51 6.23
C ALA A 17 -14.92 -7.61 7.44
N GLN A 18 -13.90 -7.48 8.31
CA GLN A 18 -13.96 -6.63 9.50
C GLN A 18 -13.54 -5.21 9.22
N GLY A 19 -13.19 -4.88 7.96
CA GLY A 19 -12.70 -3.56 7.61
C GLY A 19 -11.25 -3.32 7.99
N GLU A 20 -10.51 -4.37 8.35
CA GLU A 20 -9.10 -4.24 8.68
C GLU A 20 -8.25 -4.19 7.41
N VAL A 21 -7.11 -3.51 7.50
CA VAL A 21 -6.17 -3.31 6.40
C VAL A 21 -4.90 -4.10 6.69
N TRP A 22 -4.37 -4.76 5.66
CA TRP A 22 -3.10 -5.48 5.80
C TRP A 22 -1.95 -4.50 5.66
N LEU A 23 -1.15 -4.39 6.72
CA LEU A 23 0.04 -3.53 6.75
C LEU A 23 1.25 -4.33 7.17
N HIS A 24 2.41 -3.89 6.68
CA HIS A 24 3.68 -4.47 7.10
C HIS A 24 4.69 -3.35 7.37
N LYS A 25 5.70 -3.68 8.16
CA LYS A 25 6.74 -2.70 8.46
C LYS A 25 7.80 -2.75 7.37
N ARG A 26 8.12 -1.58 6.80
CA ARG A 26 9.14 -1.46 5.77
C ARG A 26 10.52 -1.73 6.37
N ALA A 27 11.44 -2.17 5.50
CA ALA A 27 12.82 -2.39 5.88
C ALA A 27 13.45 -1.11 6.43
N ALA A 28 14.56 -1.25 7.14
CA ALA A 28 15.25 -0.13 7.76
C ALA A 28 15.92 0.81 6.75
N ARG A 29 15.94 0.44 5.47
CA ARG A 29 16.53 1.23 4.39
C ARG A 29 15.56 1.36 3.24
N GLY A 30 15.73 2.41 2.43
CA GLY A 30 14.92 2.65 1.26
C GLY A 30 13.77 3.58 1.54
N ILE A 31 12.84 3.64 0.59
CA ILE A 31 11.69 4.52 0.70
C ILE A 31 10.86 4.12 1.91
N TRP A 32 10.49 5.12 2.73
CA TRP A 32 9.63 4.95 3.89
C TRP A 32 10.18 3.93 4.90
N ALA A 33 11.51 3.93 5.06
CA ALA A 33 12.22 2.99 5.94
C ALA A 33 11.62 2.98 7.35
N GLY A 34 11.36 1.78 7.85
CA GLY A 34 10.87 1.56 9.21
C GLY A 34 9.43 1.94 9.46
N LEU A 35 8.71 2.48 8.48
CA LEU A 35 7.30 2.82 8.62
C LEU A 35 6.41 1.65 8.26
N PHE A 36 5.21 1.63 8.80
CA PHE A 36 4.18 0.68 8.36
C PHE A 36 3.60 1.14 7.03
N CYS A 37 3.31 0.20 6.16
CA CYS A 37 2.89 0.54 4.81
C CYS A 37 2.05 -0.57 4.19
N LEU A 38 1.28 -0.21 3.18
CA LEU A 38 0.69 -1.22 2.29
C LEU A 38 1.83 -1.94 1.55
N PRO A 39 1.67 -3.20 1.17
CA PRO A 39 2.65 -3.86 0.31
C PRO A 39 2.89 -3.06 -0.96
N VAL A 40 4.17 -2.88 -1.32
CA VAL A 40 4.60 -2.05 -2.43
C VAL A 40 5.28 -2.93 -3.47
N PHE A 41 4.90 -2.75 -4.73
CA PHE A 41 5.46 -3.52 -5.84
C PHE A 41 5.92 -2.57 -6.93
N GLU A 42 7.01 -2.92 -7.59
CA GLU A 42 7.52 -2.11 -8.71
C GLU A 42 6.81 -2.46 -10.01
N ARG A 43 6.10 -3.58 -10.06
CA ARG A 43 5.38 -4.05 -11.24
C ARG A 43 3.98 -4.49 -10.88
N GLU A 44 3.04 -4.17 -11.75
CA GLU A 44 1.65 -4.58 -11.55
C GLU A 44 1.51 -6.10 -11.48
N ASP A 45 2.28 -6.82 -12.31
CA ASP A 45 2.23 -8.28 -12.33
C ASP A 45 2.57 -8.88 -10.97
N ASP A 46 3.53 -8.28 -10.27
CA ASP A 46 3.90 -8.76 -8.93
C ASP A 46 2.79 -8.53 -7.93
N LEU A 47 2.10 -7.40 -8.04
CA LEU A 47 0.94 -7.12 -7.20
C LEU A 47 -0.15 -8.14 -7.45
N GLN A 48 -0.44 -8.43 -8.71
CA GLN A 48 -1.47 -9.40 -9.06
C GLN A 48 -1.12 -10.80 -8.57
N ALA A 49 0.16 -11.16 -8.62
CA ALA A 49 0.62 -12.46 -8.12
C ALA A 49 0.44 -12.58 -6.61
N ALA A 50 0.48 -11.47 -5.88
CA ALA A 50 0.29 -11.47 -4.44
C ALA A 50 -1.17 -11.66 -4.02
N CYS A 51 -2.11 -11.51 -4.93
CA CYS A 51 -3.53 -11.71 -4.64
C CYS A 51 -4.23 -12.48 -5.76
N PRO A 52 -3.78 -13.70 -6.05
CA PRO A 52 -4.36 -14.47 -7.15
C PRO A 52 -5.83 -14.81 -6.89
N GLY A 53 -6.61 -14.81 -7.94
CA GLY A 53 -8.02 -15.24 -7.86
C GLY A 53 -8.97 -14.22 -7.28
N HIS A 54 -8.54 -13.01 -6.98
CA HIS A 54 -9.42 -11.97 -6.47
C HIS A 54 -9.99 -11.13 -7.61
N ALA A 55 -11.28 -11.33 -7.87
CA ALA A 55 -11.96 -10.64 -8.96
C ALA A 55 -12.46 -9.25 -8.56
N SER A 56 -12.38 -8.89 -7.28
CA SER A 56 -12.95 -7.67 -6.75
C SER A 56 -11.93 -6.53 -6.65
N ALA A 57 -10.86 -6.59 -7.45
CA ALA A 57 -9.84 -5.55 -7.43
C ALA A 57 -10.40 -4.24 -7.98
N GLN A 58 -10.24 -3.18 -7.23
CA GLN A 58 -10.63 -1.84 -7.62
C GLN A 58 -9.37 -1.01 -7.83
N TYR A 59 -9.13 -0.60 -9.07
CA TYR A 59 -7.99 0.26 -9.41
C TYR A 59 -8.39 1.69 -9.12
N LEU A 60 -7.76 2.28 -8.11
CA LEU A 60 -8.03 3.66 -7.72
C LEU A 60 -7.21 4.62 -8.56
N GLU A 61 -7.56 5.90 -8.51
CA GLU A 61 -6.85 6.91 -9.25
C GLU A 61 -5.39 6.99 -8.79
N ALA A 62 -4.47 6.96 -9.75
CA ALA A 62 -3.05 7.11 -9.46
C ALA A 62 -2.75 8.54 -9.05
N PHE A 63 -1.76 8.72 -8.19
CA PHE A 63 -1.36 10.04 -7.75
C PHE A 63 0.15 10.14 -7.58
N LYS A 64 0.65 11.36 -7.60
CA LYS A 64 2.08 11.62 -7.49
C LYS A 64 2.42 12.09 -6.07
N HIS A 65 3.50 11.54 -5.54
CA HIS A 65 4.06 11.99 -4.27
C HIS A 65 5.50 12.44 -4.52
N VAL A 66 5.79 13.68 -4.15
CA VAL A 66 7.08 14.31 -4.46
C VAL A 66 8.01 14.19 -3.25
N LEU A 67 9.17 13.57 -3.47
CA LEU A 67 10.26 13.56 -2.51
C LEU A 67 11.33 14.56 -2.97
N THR A 68 12.35 14.78 -2.14
CA THR A 68 13.38 15.79 -2.43
C THR A 68 14.02 15.61 -3.80
N HIS A 69 14.38 14.36 -4.14
CA HIS A 69 15.09 14.08 -5.41
C HIS A 69 14.32 13.09 -6.28
N ARG A 70 13.05 12.84 -5.98
CA ARG A 70 12.35 11.76 -6.60
C ARG A 70 10.84 12.01 -6.65
N ASP A 71 10.24 11.68 -7.76
CA ASP A 71 8.78 11.68 -7.89
C ASP A 71 8.30 10.24 -7.86
N LEU A 72 7.32 9.96 -7.04
CA LEU A 72 6.70 8.63 -6.97
C LEU A 72 5.31 8.70 -7.61
N HIS A 73 5.08 7.83 -8.59
CA HIS A 73 3.76 7.65 -9.18
C HIS A 73 3.13 6.44 -8.52
N LEU A 74 2.13 6.68 -7.69
CA LEU A 74 1.55 5.65 -6.83
C LEU A 74 0.23 5.18 -7.43
N HIS A 75 0.13 3.86 -7.61
CA HIS A 75 -1.06 3.20 -8.18
C HIS A 75 -1.69 2.30 -7.13
N PRO A 76 -2.71 2.79 -6.42
CA PRO A 76 -3.37 1.96 -5.41
C PRO A 76 -4.37 1.00 -6.06
N VAL A 77 -4.35 -0.24 -5.59
CA VAL A 77 -5.30 -1.26 -6.00
C VAL A 77 -5.94 -1.80 -4.72
N ARG A 78 -7.25 -1.61 -4.59
CA ARG A 78 -7.97 -2.03 -3.40
C ARG A 78 -8.65 -3.36 -3.69
N VAL A 79 -8.44 -4.34 -2.81
CA VAL A 79 -8.95 -5.69 -2.98
C VAL A 79 -9.70 -6.11 -1.70
N GLN A 80 -10.93 -6.57 -1.88
CA GLN A 80 -11.67 -7.17 -0.78
C GLN A 80 -11.13 -8.59 -0.58
N TRP A 81 -10.52 -8.84 0.58
CA TRP A 81 -9.90 -10.13 0.87
C TRP A 81 -10.92 -11.02 1.54
N SER A 82 -11.39 -12.04 0.82
CA SER A 82 -12.41 -12.95 1.32
C SER A 82 -11.86 -14.33 1.69
N GLU A 83 -10.56 -14.55 1.48
CA GLU A 83 -9.93 -15.82 1.79
C GLU A 83 -9.72 -15.96 3.29
N PRO A 84 -9.84 -17.18 3.84
CA PRO A 84 -9.55 -17.40 5.26
C PRO A 84 -8.04 -17.32 5.57
N GLN A 85 -7.19 -17.42 4.54
CA GLN A 85 -5.75 -17.35 4.71
C GLN A 85 -5.31 -15.89 4.70
N LEU A 86 -4.19 -15.64 5.37
CA LEU A 86 -3.59 -14.30 5.37
C LEU A 86 -2.98 -14.00 4.00
N PRO A 87 -2.91 -12.71 3.60
CA PRO A 87 -2.17 -12.34 2.40
C PRO A 87 -0.72 -12.78 2.47
N ASP A 88 -0.10 -13.01 1.33
CA ASP A 88 1.31 -13.39 1.25
C ASP A 88 2.19 -12.29 1.83
N GLY A 89 3.30 -12.73 2.44
CA GLY A 89 4.28 -11.82 2.99
C GLY A 89 4.09 -11.55 4.47
N GLU A 90 5.05 -10.84 5.04
CA GLU A 90 5.01 -10.46 6.45
C GLU A 90 4.08 -9.27 6.64
N GLY A 91 3.27 -9.33 7.68
CA GLY A 91 2.37 -8.24 7.99
C GLY A 91 1.29 -8.69 8.94
N ARG A 92 0.31 -7.83 9.14
CA ARG A 92 -0.83 -8.16 9.99
C ARG A 92 -2.04 -7.32 9.59
N TRP A 93 -3.22 -7.79 9.97
CA TRP A 93 -4.45 -7.01 9.86
C TRP A 93 -4.46 -5.94 10.93
N VAL A 94 -4.78 -4.71 10.53
CA VAL A 94 -4.79 -3.55 11.42
C VAL A 94 -6.15 -2.87 11.32
N ALA A 95 -6.77 -2.66 12.47
CA ALA A 95 -8.10 -2.08 12.53
C ALA A 95 -8.07 -0.57 12.24
N ALA A 96 -9.23 -0.04 11.83
CA ALA A 96 -9.37 1.38 11.50
C ALA A 96 -9.07 2.31 12.67
N HIS A 97 -9.27 1.84 13.92
CA HIS A 97 -8.94 2.65 15.09
C HIS A 97 -7.46 2.56 15.47
N GLU A 98 -6.75 1.61 14.89
CA GLU A 98 -5.34 1.34 15.24
C GLU A 98 -4.37 1.99 14.25
N TRP A 99 -4.60 1.86 12.93
CA TRP A 99 -3.61 2.33 11.97
C TRP A 99 -3.35 3.86 12.03
N PRO A 100 -4.30 4.72 12.47
CA PRO A 100 -3.97 6.15 12.62
C PRO A 100 -2.87 6.43 13.63
N ARG A 101 -2.64 5.50 14.55
CA ARG A 101 -1.59 5.62 15.57
C ARG A 101 -0.24 5.08 15.12
N LEU A 102 -0.20 4.42 13.98
CA LEU A 102 1.04 3.86 13.45
C LEU A 102 1.80 4.91 12.66
N GLY A 103 3.13 4.73 12.56
CA GLY A 103 3.93 5.56 11.67
C GLY A 103 3.73 5.13 10.24
N LEU A 104 2.92 5.86 9.51
CA LEU A 104 2.62 5.61 8.10
C LEU A 104 3.22 6.72 7.24
N PRO A 105 3.67 6.41 6.01
CA PRO A 105 4.02 7.48 5.08
C PRO A 105 2.82 8.40 4.83
N ALA A 106 3.07 9.68 4.68
CA ALA A 106 2.00 10.66 4.49
C ALA A 106 1.04 10.30 3.35
N PRO A 107 1.52 9.87 2.16
CA PRO A 107 0.60 9.52 1.08
C PRO A 107 -0.24 8.29 1.39
N ILE A 108 0.29 7.33 2.16
CA ILE A 108 -0.47 6.14 2.55
C ILE A 108 -1.55 6.53 3.57
N ARG A 109 -1.20 7.35 4.55
CA ARG A 109 -2.18 7.85 5.53
C ARG A 109 -3.31 8.59 4.83
N SER A 110 -2.97 9.48 3.90
CA SER A 110 -3.97 10.23 3.15
C SER A 110 -4.89 9.32 2.33
N LEU A 111 -4.30 8.29 1.71
CA LEU A 111 -5.05 7.33 0.92
C LEU A 111 -6.08 6.59 1.79
N LEU A 112 -5.64 6.08 2.94
CA LEU A 112 -6.52 5.33 3.83
C LEU A 112 -7.59 6.22 4.44
N GLU A 113 -7.26 7.46 4.78
CA GLU A 113 -8.22 8.40 5.37
C GLU A 113 -9.23 8.92 4.35
N GLY A 114 -8.77 9.15 3.12
CA GLY A 114 -9.61 9.75 2.09
C GLY A 114 -10.61 8.79 1.48
N HIS A 115 -10.41 7.50 1.63
CA HIS A 115 -11.27 6.48 1.02
C HIS A 115 -12.08 5.77 2.10
N LYS A 116 -12.94 6.52 2.76
CA LYS A 116 -13.78 5.98 3.83
C LYS A 116 -15.04 5.34 3.25
N GLY A 117 -15.32 4.17 3.70
CA GLY A 117 -16.54 3.47 3.36
C GLY A 117 -16.44 2.58 2.19
#